data_3ebdb2ab7bdcdb27a2a5542003261bcc
#
_entry.id   3ebdb2ab7bdcdb27a2a5542003261bcc
#
_cell.length_a   1.000
_cell.length_b   1.000
_cell.length_c   1.000
_cell.angle_alpha   90.00
_cell.angle_beta   90.00
_cell.angle_gamma   90.00
#
_symmetry.space_group_name_H-M   'P 1'
#
loop_
_entity.id
_entity.type
_entity.pdbx_description
1 polymer ?
#
loop_
_entity_poly.entity_id
_entity_poly.type
_entity_poly.pdbx_seq_one_letter_code
_entity_poly.pdbx_strand_id
1 'polypeptide(L)'
;MNASDSLESKSVLIVGLGMIGGSIARGLRKAHKNIEIKACDRDLSSLQDAESEAAINGHGSLKELCPEADLVICCLPPLSLIESLKDISQLVKPGTTVTDVASVKTEIARKLAEIGGDFSKHFVPGHPIAGSEQSGYKAAIDDLFQDRNVILTPGPEVNGQALSLVNELWRSLGANILGMSVERHDQVLAATSHLPHLLAFGIVDSLVKQEMSDDIFRYAAGGFADFSRLASSDPKMWSDIFVSNSVATEKVLDDYIENLIVLKKAITEKNQTYLFNVFSNANATRDNFINTHYKPIIKDELEKMNVTFEVEPGGKISGKIRVPGDKSISHRSIIFASLAEGV
;
A
#
# COMPACT_ATOMS: atom_id res chain seq x y z
N MET A 1 -17.21 -23.83 -12.58
CA MET A 1 -16.33 -24.12 -11.44
C MET A 1 -17.04 -25.14 -10.56
N ASN A 2 -16.39 -26.23 -10.19
CA ASN A 2 -16.94 -27.17 -9.21
C ASN A 2 -16.91 -26.49 -7.84
N ALA A 3 -17.89 -26.77 -6.98
CA ALA A 3 -17.97 -26.19 -5.63
C ALA A 3 -16.72 -26.44 -4.75
N SER A 4 -15.90 -27.46 -5.10
CA SER A 4 -14.63 -27.77 -4.44
C SER A 4 -13.46 -26.84 -4.79
N ASP A 5 -13.60 -26.00 -5.81
CA ASP A 5 -12.54 -25.12 -6.32
C ASP A 5 -12.69 -23.66 -5.83
N SER A 6 -13.76 -23.34 -5.11
CA SER A 6 -14.03 -22.01 -4.57
C SER A 6 -13.13 -21.72 -3.34
N LEU A 7 -12.69 -20.47 -3.22
CA LEU A 7 -11.90 -19.98 -2.06
C LEU A 7 -12.56 -20.31 -0.72
N GLU A 8 -13.89 -20.28 -0.64
CA GLU A 8 -14.64 -20.55 0.59
C GLU A 8 -14.45 -21.99 1.12
N SER A 9 -14.09 -22.94 0.24
CA SER A 9 -13.81 -24.34 0.62
C SER A 9 -12.35 -24.61 0.99
N LYS A 10 -11.48 -23.59 0.95
CA LYS A 10 -10.04 -23.73 1.17
C LYS A 10 -9.65 -23.39 2.61
N SER A 11 -8.63 -24.10 3.12
CA SER A 11 -7.94 -23.69 4.34
C SER A 11 -6.87 -22.66 4.01
N VAL A 12 -6.99 -21.48 4.62
CA VAL A 12 -6.10 -20.33 4.38
C VAL A 12 -5.14 -20.19 5.57
N LEU A 13 -3.84 -20.10 5.27
CA LEU A 13 -2.81 -19.77 6.24
C LEU A 13 -2.25 -18.38 5.94
N ILE A 14 -2.32 -17.47 6.90
CA ILE A 14 -1.67 -16.14 6.83
C ILE A 14 -0.38 -16.19 7.63
N VAL A 15 0.75 -15.94 6.97
CA VAL A 15 2.08 -15.88 7.58
C VAL A 15 2.49 -14.43 7.74
N GLY A 16 2.47 -13.93 8.97
CA GLY A 16 2.61 -12.53 9.31
C GLY A 16 1.26 -11.84 9.51
N LEU A 17 0.91 -11.53 10.75
CA LEU A 17 -0.37 -10.94 11.13
C LEU A 17 -0.23 -9.47 11.55
N GLY A 18 0.53 -8.70 10.75
CA GLY A 18 0.60 -7.25 10.84
C GLY A 18 -0.63 -6.57 10.24
N MET A 19 -0.52 -5.28 9.88
CA MET A 19 -1.61 -4.51 9.27
C MET A 19 -2.16 -5.19 8.00
N ILE A 20 -1.32 -5.62 7.07
CA ILE A 20 -1.76 -6.23 5.80
C ILE A 20 -2.37 -7.61 6.05
N GLY A 21 -1.67 -8.51 6.78
CA GLY A 21 -2.19 -9.85 7.08
C GLY A 21 -3.47 -9.82 7.89
N GLY A 22 -3.56 -8.94 8.87
CA GLY A 22 -4.76 -8.72 9.66
C GLY A 22 -5.93 -8.18 8.83
N SER A 23 -5.65 -7.25 7.89
CA SER A 23 -6.68 -6.74 6.97
C SER A 23 -7.18 -7.81 6.00
N ILE A 24 -6.29 -8.69 5.53
CA ILE A 24 -6.70 -9.86 4.72
C ILE A 24 -7.59 -10.79 5.56
N ALA A 25 -7.20 -11.11 6.80
CA ALA A 25 -7.99 -11.98 7.68
C ALA A 25 -9.40 -11.42 7.93
N ARG A 26 -9.49 -10.16 8.33
CA ARG A 26 -10.77 -9.46 8.58
C ARG A 26 -11.62 -9.35 7.31
N GLY A 27 -11.01 -8.95 6.19
CA GLY A 27 -11.69 -8.82 4.91
C GLY A 27 -12.23 -10.16 4.39
N LEU A 28 -11.44 -11.24 4.48
CA LEU A 28 -11.88 -12.59 4.13
C LEU A 28 -13.02 -13.08 5.02
N ARG A 29 -12.95 -12.85 6.32
CA ARG A 29 -14.03 -13.21 7.25
C ARG A 29 -15.32 -12.47 6.94
N LYS A 30 -15.22 -11.20 6.51
CA LYS A 30 -16.38 -10.39 6.08
C LYS A 30 -16.98 -10.90 4.77
N ALA A 31 -16.13 -11.28 3.80
CA ALA A 31 -16.56 -11.77 2.50
C ALA A 31 -17.08 -13.23 2.55
N HIS A 32 -16.47 -14.07 3.39
CA HIS A 32 -16.71 -15.51 3.47
C HIS A 32 -16.86 -15.95 4.94
N LYS A 33 -18.08 -16.09 5.42
CA LYS A 33 -18.35 -16.36 6.85
C LYS A 33 -17.77 -17.67 7.37
N ASN A 34 -17.69 -18.69 6.50
CA ASN A 34 -17.30 -20.06 6.88
C ASN A 34 -15.87 -20.43 6.46
N ILE A 35 -15.11 -19.51 5.85
CA ILE A 35 -13.73 -19.78 5.42
C ILE A 35 -12.85 -20.13 6.64
N GLU A 36 -12.04 -21.16 6.52
CA GLU A 36 -11.07 -21.52 7.55
C GLU A 36 -9.81 -20.69 7.40
N ILE A 37 -9.51 -19.82 8.38
CA ILE A 37 -8.33 -18.97 8.39
C ILE A 37 -7.51 -19.27 9.63
N LYS A 38 -6.27 -19.70 9.44
CA LYS A 38 -5.27 -19.83 10.50
C LYS A 38 -4.14 -18.82 10.28
N ALA A 39 -3.42 -18.46 11.33
CA ALA A 39 -2.31 -17.53 11.21
C ALA A 39 -1.08 -17.98 11.99
N CYS A 40 0.08 -17.53 11.50
CA CYS A 40 1.36 -17.67 12.15
C CYS A 40 2.03 -16.29 12.23
N ASP A 41 2.43 -15.87 13.42
CA ASP A 41 3.19 -14.65 13.66
C ASP A 41 4.13 -14.84 14.86
N ARG A 42 5.15 -13.98 14.97
CA ARG A 42 6.03 -13.94 16.15
C ARG A 42 5.40 -13.21 17.32
N ASP A 43 4.47 -12.29 17.03
CA ASP A 43 3.72 -11.53 18.03
C ASP A 43 2.47 -12.30 18.44
N LEU A 44 2.60 -13.03 19.56
CA LEU A 44 1.51 -13.79 20.13
C LEU A 44 0.30 -12.93 20.51
N SER A 45 0.50 -11.67 20.88
CA SER A 45 -0.61 -10.77 21.23
C SER A 45 -1.49 -10.46 20.02
N SER A 46 -0.89 -10.24 18.86
CA SER A 46 -1.63 -10.03 17.60
C SER A 46 -2.45 -11.28 17.20
N LEU A 47 -1.90 -12.47 17.42
CA LEU A 47 -2.61 -13.72 17.15
C LEU A 47 -3.82 -13.91 18.08
N GLN A 48 -3.66 -13.65 19.38
CA GLN A 48 -4.71 -13.74 20.38
C GLN A 48 -5.82 -12.68 20.14
N ASP A 49 -5.45 -11.44 19.81
CA ASP A 49 -6.39 -10.39 19.46
C ASP A 49 -7.26 -10.83 18.26
N ALA A 50 -6.62 -11.32 17.18
CA ALA A 50 -7.30 -11.75 15.96
C ALA A 50 -8.24 -12.95 16.18
N GLU A 51 -7.86 -13.90 17.04
CA GLU A 51 -8.68 -15.05 17.40
C GLU A 51 -9.87 -14.62 18.26
N SER A 52 -9.65 -13.74 19.23
CA SER A 52 -10.72 -13.19 20.09
C SER A 52 -11.78 -12.40 19.30
N GLU A 53 -11.36 -11.74 18.21
CA GLU A 53 -12.23 -11.01 17.28
C GLU A 53 -12.89 -11.95 16.24
N ALA A 54 -12.59 -13.24 16.27
CA ALA A 54 -13.00 -14.25 15.27
C ALA A 54 -12.54 -13.90 13.83
N ALA A 55 -11.50 -13.12 13.66
CA ALA A 55 -10.88 -12.85 12.37
C ALA A 55 -10.14 -14.09 11.84
N ILE A 56 -9.59 -14.90 12.75
CA ILE A 56 -8.96 -16.20 12.47
C ILE A 56 -9.63 -17.31 13.30
N ASN A 57 -9.49 -18.57 12.87
CA ASN A 57 -10.02 -19.75 13.54
C ASN A 57 -9.01 -20.38 14.51
N GLY A 58 -7.75 -19.97 14.45
CA GLY A 58 -6.68 -20.46 15.29
C GLY A 58 -5.30 -20.03 14.80
N HIS A 59 -4.29 -20.31 15.58
CA HIS A 59 -2.91 -19.98 15.26
C HIS A 59 -1.95 -21.10 15.67
N GLY A 60 -0.74 -21.07 15.10
CA GLY A 60 0.29 -22.05 15.40
C GLY A 60 1.60 -21.76 14.68
N SER A 61 2.53 -22.69 14.70
CA SER A 61 3.79 -22.59 13.98
C SER A 61 3.63 -22.92 12.48
N LEU A 62 4.56 -22.43 11.65
CA LEU A 62 4.64 -22.79 10.24
C LEU A 62 4.66 -24.31 10.03
N LYS A 63 5.38 -25.04 10.90
CA LYS A 63 5.57 -26.48 10.83
C LYS A 63 4.26 -27.26 11.03
N GLU A 64 3.38 -26.72 11.86
CA GLU A 64 2.08 -27.32 12.16
C GLU A 64 1.04 -26.96 11.09
N LEU A 65 1.06 -25.72 10.60
CA LEU A 65 -0.04 -25.18 9.79
C LEU A 65 0.17 -25.30 8.28
N CYS A 66 1.41 -25.18 7.77
CA CYS A 66 1.68 -25.28 6.33
C CYS A 66 1.23 -26.57 5.68
N PRO A 67 1.38 -27.77 6.30
CA PRO A 67 0.95 -29.02 5.68
C PRO A 67 -0.56 -29.14 5.47
N GLU A 68 -1.36 -28.39 6.23
CA GLU A 68 -2.82 -28.40 6.16
C GLU A 68 -3.39 -27.36 5.19
N ALA A 69 -2.61 -26.33 4.85
CA ALA A 69 -3.08 -25.19 4.08
C ALA A 69 -3.27 -25.53 2.59
N ASP A 70 -4.35 -25.02 2.00
CA ASP A 70 -4.59 -25.00 0.55
C ASP A 70 -4.09 -23.71 -0.08
N LEU A 71 -4.14 -22.62 0.68
CA LEU A 71 -3.64 -21.30 0.30
C LEU A 71 -2.78 -20.71 1.43
N VAL A 72 -1.54 -20.36 1.11
CA VAL A 72 -0.63 -19.65 2.03
C VAL A 72 -0.41 -18.23 1.56
N ILE A 73 -0.68 -17.25 2.42
CA ILE A 73 -0.50 -15.82 2.13
C ILE A 73 0.63 -15.29 3.00
N CYS A 74 1.77 -14.97 2.38
CA CYS A 74 2.96 -14.51 3.06
C CYS A 74 2.92 -12.97 3.21
N CYS A 75 2.65 -12.49 4.42
CA CYS A 75 2.56 -11.06 4.78
C CYS A 75 3.78 -10.62 5.59
N LEU A 76 4.96 -11.02 5.16
CA LEU A 76 6.24 -10.75 5.82
C LEU A 76 6.98 -9.58 5.13
N PRO A 77 7.85 -8.86 5.87
CA PRO A 77 8.81 -7.95 5.26
C PRO A 77 9.67 -8.66 4.20
N PRO A 78 10.13 -7.94 3.14
CA PRO A 78 10.75 -8.57 1.97
C PRO A 78 11.90 -9.54 2.26
N LEU A 79 12.87 -9.16 3.08
CA LEU A 79 14.00 -10.03 3.42
C LEU A 79 13.56 -11.24 4.25
N SER A 80 12.67 -11.04 5.22
CA SER A 80 12.12 -12.14 6.02
C SER A 80 11.33 -13.14 5.17
N LEU A 81 10.60 -12.65 4.17
CA LEU A 81 9.92 -13.51 3.20
C LEU A 81 10.93 -14.36 2.42
N ILE A 82 11.95 -13.72 1.81
CA ILE A 82 12.96 -14.40 1.00
C ILE A 82 13.66 -15.51 1.81
N GLU A 83 14.00 -15.23 3.07
CA GLU A 83 14.60 -16.21 3.99
C GLU A 83 13.66 -17.38 4.27
N SER A 84 12.35 -17.10 4.45
CA SER A 84 11.34 -18.10 4.82
C SER A 84 10.87 -18.97 3.65
N LEU A 85 11.04 -18.53 2.40
CA LEU A 85 10.52 -19.24 1.22
C LEU A 85 11.00 -20.68 1.10
N LYS A 86 12.27 -20.96 1.45
CA LYS A 86 12.82 -22.32 1.40
C LYS A 86 12.12 -23.24 2.41
N ASP A 87 11.92 -22.74 3.63
CA ASP A 87 11.26 -23.53 4.68
C ASP A 87 9.79 -23.77 4.33
N ILE A 88 9.08 -22.72 3.88
CA ILE A 88 7.69 -22.84 3.43
C ILE A 88 7.57 -23.87 2.31
N SER A 89 8.50 -23.85 1.33
CA SER A 89 8.49 -24.78 0.19
C SER A 89 8.63 -26.26 0.60
N GLN A 90 9.27 -26.52 1.73
CA GLN A 90 9.45 -27.88 2.28
C GLN A 90 8.28 -28.35 3.17
N LEU A 91 7.49 -27.38 3.66
CA LEU A 91 6.40 -27.67 4.62
C LEU A 91 5.03 -27.77 3.95
N VAL A 92 4.80 -27.05 2.84
CA VAL A 92 3.51 -27.10 2.14
C VAL A 92 3.30 -28.44 1.44
N LYS A 93 2.05 -28.91 1.39
CA LYS A 93 1.68 -30.08 0.60
C LYS A 93 1.75 -29.79 -0.91
N PRO A 94 1.96 -30.80 -1.77
CA PRO A 94 1.92 -30.62 -3.22
C PRO A 94 0.62 -29.97 -3.69
N GLY A 95 0.72 -28.98 -4.59
CA GLY A 95 -0.42 -28.24 -5.13
C GLY A 95 -0.94 -27.12 -4.23
N THR A 96 -0.36 -26.88 -3.05
CA THR A 96 -0.70 -25.70 -2.23
C THR A 96 -0.38 -24.42 -3.02
N THR A 97 -1.37 -23.53 -3.16
CA THR A 97 -1.16 -22.21 -3.72
C THR A 97 -0.49 -21.29 -2.69
N VAL A 98 0.55 -20.58 -3.11
CA VAL A 98 1.25 -19.60 -2.26
C VAL A 98 1.25 -18.24 -2.93
N THR A 99 1.02 -17.19 -2.17
CA THR A 99 1.12 -15.81 -2.62
C THR A 99 1.79 -14.93 -1.57
N ASP A 100 2.26 -13.77 -1.96
CA ASP A 100 2.85 -12.78 -1.05
C ASP A 100 2.23 -11.39 -1.25
N VAL A 101 2.62 -10.46 -0.39
CA VAL A 101 2.18 -9.07 -0.41
C VAL A 101 3.36 -8.08 -0.42
N ALA A 102 4.56 -8.55 -0.65
CA ALA A 102 5.77 -7.73 -0.55
C ALA A 102 5.82 -6.63 -1.62
N SER A 103 6.49 -5.54 -1.28
CA SER A 103 6.63 -4.35 -2.16
C SER A 103 7.69 -4.49 -3.24
N VAL A 104 8.44 -5.61 -3.28
CA VAL A 104 9.52 -5.91 -4.22
C VAL A 104 9.33 -7.30 -4.79
N LYS A 105 9.74 -7.54 -6.04
CA LYS A 105 9.46 -8.80 -6.73
C LYS A 105 10.70 -9.49 -7.31
N THR A 106 11.73 -8.75 -7.71
CA THR A 106 12.91 -9.34 -8.39
C THR A 106 13.60 -10.38 -7.52
N GLU A 107 13.90 -10.07 -6.26
CA GLU A 107 14.58 -11.01 -5.37
C GLU A 107 13.71 -12.22 -5.00
N ILE A 108 12.39 -12.01 -4.89
CA ILE A 108 11.43 -13.10 -4.67
C ILE A 108 11.43 -14.04 -5.88
N ALA A 109 11.34 -13.49 -7.10
CA ALA A 109 11.36 -14.29 -8.32
C ALA A 109 12.68 -15.05 -8.49
N ARG A 110 13.82 -14.44 -8.16
CA ARG A 110 15.12 -15.10 -8.14
C ARG A 110 15.12 -16.27 -7.16
N LYS A 111 14.61 -16.07 -5.96
CA LYS A 111 14.52 -17.12 -4.93
C LYS A 111 13.59 -18.26 -5.34
N LEU A 112 12.47 -17.95 -5.98
CA LEU A 112 11.56 -18.97 -6.53
C LEU A 112 12.22 -19.79 -7.64
N ALA A 113 13.02 -19.16 -8.50
CA ALA A 113 13.78 -19.86 -9.53
C ALA A 113 14.85 -20.80 -8.94
N GLU A 114 15.49 -20.42 -7.83
CA GLU A 114 16.43 -21.27 -7.07
C GLU A 114 15.73 -22.49 -6.45
N ILE A 115 14.55 -22.32 -5.89
CA ILE A 115 13.75 -23.40 -5.28
C ILE A 115 13.24 -24.34 -6.38
N GLY A 116 12.67 -23.77 -7.44
CA GLY A 116 12.14 -24.51 -8.59
C GLY A 116 10.98 -25.46 -8.25
N GLY A 117 10.76 -26.43 -9.14
CA GLY A 117 9.83 -27.54 -8.95
C GLY A 117 8.34 -27.10 -8.91
N ASP A 118 7.53 -27.89 -8.22
CA ASP A 118 6.09 -27.66 -8.10
C ASP A 118 5.78 -26.39 -7.31
N PHE A 119 6.56 -26.08 -6.29
CA PHE A 119 6.37 -24.91 -5.45
C PHE A 119 6.39 -23.60 -6.24
N SER A 120 7.40 -23.42 -7.11
CA SER A 120 7.52 -22.16 -7.90
C SER A 120 6.38 -22.01 -8.91
N LYS A 121 5.79 -23.10 -9.41
CA LYS A 121 4.62 -23.08 -10.30
C LYS A 121 3.35 -22.70 -9.57
N HIS A 122 3.24 -23.01 -8.29
CA HIS A 122 2.08 -22.70 -7.45
C HIS A 122 2.27 -21.39 -6.64
N PHE A 123 3.38 -20.71 -6.81
CA PHE A 123 3.59 -19.38 -6.20
C PHE A 123 3.16 -18.26 -7.16
N VAL A 124 2.23 -17.43 -6.72
CA VAL A 124 1.72 -16.27 -7.46
C VAL A 124 2.13 -15.00 -6.74
N PRO A 125 3.22 -14.33 -7.13
CA PRO A 125 3.66 -13.11 -6.47
C PRO A 125 2.63 -12.00 -6.60
N GLY A 126 2.33 -11.33 -5.48
CA GLY A 126 1.36 -10.23 -5.42
C GLY A 126 1.91 -9.02 -4.65
N HIS A 127 1.34 -7.84 -4.93
CA HIS A 127 1.63 -6.61 -4.21
C HIS A 127 0.37 -5.74 -4.16
N PRO A 128 -0.35 -5.68 -3.02
CA PRO A 128 -1.44 -4.76 -2.84
C PRO A 128 -0.90 -3.32 -2.70
N ILE A 129 -1.38 -2.42 -3.56
CA ILE A 129 -1.06 -0.99 -3.49
C ILE A 129 -2.01 -0.33 -2.49
N ALA A 130 -1.90 -0.75 -1.26
CA ALA A 130 -2.71 -0.32 -0.13
C ALA A 130 -1.89 -0.39 1.16
N GLY A 131 -2.16 0.50 2.10
CA GLY A 131 -1.46 0.54 3.38
C GLY A 131 -1.44 1.95 3.95
N SER A 132 -0.84 2.06 5.12
CA SER A 132 -0.55 3.32 5.80
C SER A 132 0.82 3.23 6.48
N GLU A 133 1.26 4.32 7.09
CA GLU A 133 2.46 4.38 7.93
C GLU A 133 2.32 3.62 9.26
N GLN A 134 1.10 3.17 9.59
CA GLN A 134 0.85 2.39 10.81
C GLN A 134 1.26 0.93 10.64
N SER A 135 1.63 0.27 11.73
CA SER A 135 2.05 -1.12 11.75
C SER A 135 1.34 -1.95 12.83
N GLY A 136 1.44 -3.28 12.71
CA GLY A 136 0.84 -4.22 13.64
C GLY A 136 -0.63 -4.53 13.36
N TYR A 137 -1.17 -5.56 14.04
CA TYR A 137 -2.53 -6.05 13.84
C TYR A 137 -3.60 -5.01 14.17
N LYS A 138 -3.37 -4.15 15.17
CA LYS A 138 -4.33 -3.10 15.58
C LYS A 138 -4.58 -2.04 14.51
N ALA A 139 -3.66 -1.91 13.54
CA ALA A 139 -3.84 -1.04 12.38
C ALA A 139 -4.59 -1.71 11.21
N ALA A 140 -5.00 -2.98 11.35
CA ALA A 140 -5.73 -3.71 10.33
C ALA A 140 -7.14 -3.15 10.09
N ILE A 141 -7.54 -3.08 8.83
CA ILE A 141 -8.82 -2.53 8.36
C ILE A 141 -9.47 -3.57 7.45
N ASP A 142 -10.74 -3.91 7.68
CA ASP A 142 -11.45 -4.98 6.97
C ASP A 142 -11.82 -4.64 5.51
N ASP A 143 -11.78 -3.38 5.11
CA ASP A 143 -11.98 -2.89 3.75
C ASP A 143 -10.75 -2.21 3.12
N LEU A 144 -9.55 -2.50 3.65
CA LEU A 144 -8.29 -1.91 3.21
C LEU A 144 -8.06 -1.99 1.69
N PHE A 145 -8.50 -3.08 1.07
CA PHE A 145 -8.24 -3.38 -0.34
C PHE A 145 -9.39 -2.98 -1.27
N GLN A 146 -10.51 -2.48 -0.71
CA GLN A 146 -11.66 -2.06 -1.50
C GLN A 146 -11.25 -0.97 -2.49
N ASP A 147 -11.52 -1.19 -3.77
CA ASP A 147 -11.16 -0.32 -4.89
C ASP A 147 -9.65 0.00 -5.02
N ARG A 148 -8.78 -0.79 -4.34
CA ARG A 148 -7.32 -0.67 -4.45
C ARG A 148 -6.77 -1.60 -5.51
N ASN A 149 -5.66 -1.19 -6.10
CA ASN A 149 -4.96 -2.01 -7.08
C ASN A 149 -4.12 -3.07 -6.36
N VAL A 150 -4.14 -4.29 -6.88
CA VAL A 150 -3.22 -5.37 -6.53
C VAL A 150 -2.47 -5.77 -7.79
N ILE A 151 -1.16 -5.70 -7.74
CA ILE A 151 -0.31 -6.08 -8.86
C ILE A 151 0.09 -7.53 -8.68
N LEU A 152 -0.21 -8.37 -9.66
CA LEU A 152 0.29 -9.75 -9.74
C LEU A 152 1.41 -9.84 -10.78
N THR A 153 2.48 -10.55 -10.42
CA THR A 153 3.64 -10.76 -11.30
C THR A 153 3.91 -12.26 -11.49
N PRO A 154 2.93 -13.02 -12.08
CA PRO A 154 3.07 -14.46 -12.22
C PRO A 154 4.24 -14.81 -13.15
N GLY A 155 4.99 -15.86 -12.79
CA GLY A 155 6.02 -16.42 -13.64
C GLY A 155 5.44 -17.10 -14.88
N PRO A 156 6.27 -17.38 -15.92
CA PRO A 156 5.81 -17.94 -17.19
C PRO A 156 5.21 -19.35 -17.07
N GLU A 157 5.60 -20.12 -16.06
CA GLU A 157 5.14 -21.48 -15.82
C GLU A 157 4.11 -21.56 -14.68
N VAL A 158 3.50 -20.43 -14.29
CA VAL A 158 2.53 -20.42 -13.19
C VAL A 158 1.36 -21.34 -13.46
N ASN A 159 0.95 -22.09 -12.44
CA ASN A 159 -0.21 -22.95 -12.51
C ASN A 159 -1.50 -22.10 -12.64
N GLY A 160 -2.34 -22.43 -13.64
CA GLY A 160 -3.56 -21.64 -13.92
C GLY A 160 -4.58 -21.68 -12.78
N GLN A 161 -4.66 -22.77 -12.01
CA GLN A 161 -5.57 -22.88 -10.86
C GLN A 161 -5.05 -22.03 -9.70
N ALA A 162 -3.74 -22.03 -9.44
CA ALA A 162 -3.12 -21.18 -8.45
C ALA A 162 -3.36 -19.68 -8.77
N LEU A 163 -3.13 -19.28 -10.02
CA LEU A 163 -3.40 -17.92 -10.46
C LEU A 163 -4.89 -17.55 -10.31
N SER A 164 -5.80 -18.48 -10.65
CA SER A 164 -7.25 -18.27 -10.50
C SER A 164 -7.64 -18.07 -9.04
N LEU A 165 -7.10 -18.89 -8.13
CA LEU A 165 -7.38 -18.80 -6.69
C LEU A 165 -6.88 -17.48 -6.08
N VAL A 166 -5.69 -17.01 -6.46
CA VAL A 166 -5.18 -15.71 -6.00
C VAL A 166 -5.98 -14.55 -6.58
N ASN A 167 -6.46 -14.66 -7.83
CA ASN A 167 -7.39 -13.67 -8.39
C ASN A 167 -8.72 -13.65 -7.61
N GLU A 168 -9.27 -14.81 -7.25
CA GLU A 168 -10.49 -14.91 -6.45
C GLU A 168 -10.29 -14.28 -5.06
N LEU A 169 -9.17 -14.57 -4.40
CA LEU A 169 -8.78 -13.95 -3.14
C LEU A 169 -8.90 -12.42 -3.20
N TRP A 170 -8.18 -11.79 -4.12
CA TRP A 170 -8.14 -10.34 -4.18
C TRP A 170 -9.45 -9.70 -4.62
N ARG A 171 -10.19 -10.36 -5.54
CA ARG A 171 -11.53 -9.88 -5.92
C ARG A 171 -12.53 -9.97 -4.79
N SER A 172 -12.45 -11.01 -3.94
CA SER A 172 -13.33 -11.14 -2.78
C SER A 172 -13.10 -10.04 -1.74
N LEU A 173 -11.89 -9.45 -1.72
CA LEU A 173 -11.52 -8.30 -0.91
C LEU A 173 -11.84 -6.93 -1.59
N GLY A 174 -12.48 -6.95 -2.77
CA GLY A 174 -12.86 -5.75 -3.51
C GLY A 174 -11.73 -5.08 -4.29
N ALA A 175 -10.59 -5.76 -4.49
CA ALA A 175 -9.44 -5.19 -5.17
C ALA A 175 -9.55 -5.24 -6.71
N ASN A 176 -8.91 -4.27 -7.37
CA ASN A 176 -8.66 -4.25 -8.80
C ASN A 176 -7.34 -4.96 -9.10
N ILE A 177 -7.34 -5.96 -9.98
CA ILE A 177 -6.15 -6.77 -10.25
C ILE A 177 -5.48 -6.30 -11.53
N LEU A 178 -4.18 -6.04 -11.44
CA LEU A 178 -3.30 -5.65 -12.54
C LEU A 178 -2.20 -6.69 -12.71
N GLY A 179 -1.88 -7.06 -13.95
CA GLY A 179 -0.75 -7.93 -14.27
C GLY A 179 0.42 -7.13 -14.83
N MET A 180 1.65 -7.43 -14.40
CA MET A 180 2.87 -6.91 -15.03
C MET A 180 4.05 -7.86 -14.84
N SER A 181 5.15 -7.64 -15.57
CA SER A 181 6.37 -8.40 -15.33
C SER A 181 7.05 -7.96 -14.02
N VAL A 182 7.87 -8.84 -13.46
CA VAL A 182 8.66 -8.60 -12.24
C VAL A 182 9.53 -7.35 -12.39
N GLU A 183 10.25 -7.23 -13.50
CA GLU A 183 11.17 -6.11 -13.77
C GLU A 183 10.42 -4.78 -13.88
N ARG A 184 9.29 -4.79 -14.58
CA ARG A 184 8.45 -3.59 -14.72
C ARG A 184 7.86 -3.16 -13.39
N HIS A 185 7.43 -4.12 -12.55
CA HIS A 185 6.94 -3.85 -11.21
C HIS A 185 7.99 -3.07 -10.42
N ASP A 186 9.20 -3.63 -10.29
CA ASP A 186 10.24 -3.03 -9.46
C ASP A 186 10.74 -1.68 -9.99
N GLN A 187 10.78 -1.49 -11.32
CA GLN A 187 11.07 -0.19 -11.94
C GLN A 187 10.00 0.86 -11.66
N VAL A 188 8.73 0.51 -11.82
CA VAL A 188 7.60 1.44 -11.55
C VAL A 188 7.56 1.81 -10.08
N LEU A 189 7.69 0.84 -9.18
CA LEU A 189 7.65 1.08 -7.75
C LEU A 189 8.89 1.84 -7.23
N ALA A 190 10.05 1.65 -7.85
CA ALA A 190 11.24 2.45 -7.57
C ALA A 190 10.96 3.95 -7.78
N ALA A 191 10.29 4.31 -8.88
CA ALA A 191 9.98 5.70 -9.21
C ALA A 191 8.81 6.27 -8.41
N THR A 192 7.73 5.49 -8.23
CA THR A 192 6.45 6.00 -7.70
C THR A 192 6.30 5.85 -6.19
N SER A 193 7.09 4.98 -5.57
CA SER A 193 7.03 4.66 -4.14
C SER A 193 8.39 4.80 -3.44
N HIS A 194 9.43 4.10 -3.92
CA HIS A 194 10.70 4.02 -3.20
C HIS A 194 11.43 5.35 -3.20
N LEU A 195 11.60 6.00 -4.35
CA LEU A 195 12.25 7.32 -4.43
C LEU A 195 11.56 8.37 -3.55
N PRO A 196 10.23 8.55 -3.57
CA PRO A 196 9.55 9.48 -2.66
C PRO A 196 9.85 9.24 -1.18
N HIS A 197 9.86 7.98 -0.74
CA HIS A 197 10.19 7.66 0.65
C HIS A 197 11.66 7.93 0.98
N LEU A 198 12.59 7.56 0.07
CA LEU A 198 14.01 7.86 0.24
C LEU A 198 14.25 9.37 0.41
N LEU A 199 13.58 10.17 -0.42
CA LEU A 199 13.70 11.63 -0.35
C LEU A 199 13.11 12.20 0.94
N ALA A 200 12.00 11.64 1.43
CA ALA A 200 11.40 12.05 2.70
C ALA A 200 12.31 11.73 3.89
N PHE A 201 12.87 10.52 3.96
CA PHE A 201 13.87 10.17 4.98
C PHE A 201 15.13 11.02 4.85
N GLY A 202 15.63 11.18 3.62
CA GLY A 202 16.85 11.91 3.34
C GLY A 202 16.77 13.40 3.67
N ILE A 203 15.64 14.07 3.40
CA ILE A 203 15.50 15.48 3.75
C ILE A 203 15.45 15.68 5.26
N VAL A 204 14.72 14.83 6.00
CA VAL A 204 14.66 14.91 7.45
C VAL A 204 16.04 14.68 8.07
N ASP A 205 16.75 13.63 7.65
CA ASP A 205 18.12 13.32 8.11
C ASP A 205 19.11 14.45 7.80
N SER A 206 19.00 15.04 6.59
CA SER A 206 19.86 16.16 6.18
C SER A 206 19.63 17.42 7.03
N LEU A 207 18.37 17.74 7.35
CA LEU A 207 18.03 18.93 8.12
C LEU A 207 18.40 18.80 9.60
N VAL A 208 18.28 17.60 10.17
CA VAL A 208 18.73 17.33 11.57
C VAL A 208 20.23 17.58 11.75
N LYS A 209 21.04 17.39 10.72
CA LYS A 209 22.50 17.56 10.76
C LYS A 209 22.96 19.03 10.62
N GLN A 210 22.04 19.97 10.40
CA GLN A 210 22.38 21.38 10.24
C GLN A 210 22.52 22.07 11.62
N GLU A 211 23.40 23.06 11.71
CA GLU A 211 23.61 23.83 12.95
C GLU A 211 22.35 24.53 13.48
N MET A 212 21.42 24.89 12.58
CA MET A 212 20.16 25.54 12.91
C MET A 212 18.96 24.58 12.93
N SER A 213 19.19 23.29 13.19
CA SER A 213 18.13 22.26 13.12
C SER A 213 16.90 22.59 13.99
N ASP A 214 17.09 23.07 15.20
CA ASP A 214 16.02 23.43 16.13
C ASP A 214 15.10 24.53 15.56
N ASP A 215 15.68 25.57 14.96
CA ASP A 215 14.92 26.63 14.33
C ASP A 215 14.23 26.13 13.05
N ILE A 216 14.89 25.29 12.25
CA ILE A 216 14.32 24.70 11.03
C ILE A 216 13.04 23.95 11.39
N PHE A 217 13.05 23.05 12.37
CA PHE A 217 11.88 22.30 12.76
C PHE A 217 10.83 23.14 13.48
N ARG A 218 11.25 24.15 14.26
CA ARG A 218 10.35 25.07 14.94
C ARG A 218 9.49 25.90 13.98
N TYR A 219 10.06 26.29 12.85
CA TYR A 219 9.38 27.10 11.83
C TYR A 219 8.85 26.28 10.65
N ALA A 220 8.99 24.95 10.70
CA ALA A 220 8.44 24.06 9.67
C ALA A 220 6.90 24.18 9.64
N ALA A 221 6.36 24.35 8.43
CA ALA A 221 4.92 24.51 8.21
C ALA A 221 4.31 23.27 7.51
N GLY A 222 3.01 23.33 7.23
CA GLY A 222 2.22 22.23 6.67
C GLY A 222 2.84 21.56 5.45
N GLY A 223 3.46 22.31 4.52
CA GLY A 223 4.10 21.72 3.35
C GLY A 223 5.27 20.78 3.69
N PHE A 224 6.05 21.12 4.72
CA PHE A 224 7.10 20.22 5.22
C PHE A 224 6.50 19.00 5.93
N ALA A 225 5.48 19.20 6.76
CA ALA A 225 4.80 18.12 7.45
C ALA A 225 4.18 17.11 6.46
N ASP A 226 3.54 17.61 5.40
CA ASP A 226 2.94 16.76 4.37
C ASP A 226 4.00 15.96 3.60
N PHE A 227 5.10 16.60 3.18
CA PHE A 227 6.17 15.94 2.45
C PHE A 227 6.94 14.94 3.31
N SER A 228 7.28 15.31 4.55
CA SER A 228 8.05 14.48 5.48
C SER A 228 7.22 13.36 6.12
N ARG A 229 5.89 13.34 5.96
CA ARG A 229 5.00 12.29 6.51
C ARG A 229 5.46 10.88 6.14
N LEU A 230 5.99 10.68 4.95
CA LEU A 230 6.51 9.39 4.50
C LEU A 230 7.70 8.90 5.34
N ALA A 231 8.46 9.80 5.97
CA ALA A 231 9.56 9.44 6.87
C ALA A 231 9.09 8.90 8.23
N SER A 232 7.77 8.90 8.51
CA SER A 232 7.19 8.24 9.68
C SER A 232 6.95 6.74 9.48
N SER A 233 7.21 6.22 8.28
CA SER A 233 7.08 4.80 7.95
C SER A 233 8.14 3.95 8.66
N ASP A 234 7.87 2.65 8.82
CA ASP A 234 8.75 1.69 9.51
C ASP A 234 10.16 1.64 8.88
N PRO A 235 11.24 1.99 9.63
CA PRO A 235 12.59 2.04 9.07
C PRO A 235 13.14 0.68 8.65
N LYS A 236 12.74 -0.40 9.36
CA LYS A 236 13.19 -1.76 9.05
C LYS A 236 12.60 -2.23 7.72
N MET A 237 11.30 -2.03 7.53
CA MET A 237 10.63 -2.37 6.27
C MET A 237 11.25 -1.60 5.10
N TRP A 238 11.49 -0.31 5.25
CA TRP A 238 12.05 0.51 4.17
C TRP A 238 13.50 0.17 3.86
N SER A 239 14.33 -0.12 4.87
CA SER A 239 15.69 -0.61 4.62
C SER A 239 15.69 -1.92 3.84
N ASP A 240 14.78 -2.84 4.14
CA ASP A 240 14.64 -4.09 3.42
C ASP A 240 14.21 -3.87 1.95
N ILE A 241 13.27 -2.94 1.72
CA ILE A 241 12.82 -2.56 0.37
C ILE A 241 13.99 -2.01 -0.46
N PHE A 242 14.76 -1.06 0.08
CA PHE A 242 15.89 -0.45 -0.63
C PHE A 242 16.99 -1.45 -0.97
N VAL A 243 17.30 -2.36 -0.04
CA VAL A 243 18.27 -3.43 -0.29
C VAL A 243 17.76 -4.40 -1.36
N SER A 244 16.48 -4.78 -1.29
CA SER A 244 15.91 -5.77 -2.21
C SER A 244 15.62 -5.21 -3.61
N ASN A 245 15.38 -3.90 -3.76
CA ASN A 245 15.19 -3.24 -5.06
C ASN A 245 16.27 -2.19 -5.34
N SER A 246 17.52 -2.48 -4.95
CA SER A 246 18.63 -1.53 -5.04
C SER A 246 18.91 -1.06 -6.47
N VAL A 247 18.94 -1.97 -7.44
CA VAL A 247 19.30 -1.67 -8.84
C VAL A 247 18.33 -0.68 -9.50
N ALA A 248 17.01 -0.91 -9.36
CA ALA A 248 16.03 -0.01 -9.94
C ALA A 248 15.96 1.31 -9.15
N THR A 249 16.14 1.27 -7.83
CA THR A 249 16.12 2.48 -6.99
C THR A 249 17.35 3.35 -7.24
N GLU A 250 18.54 2.76 -7.36
CA GLU A 250 19.78 3.49 -7.70
C GLU A 250 19.63 4.24 -9.01
N LYS A 251 19.14 3.56 -10.05
CA LYS A 251 18.92 4.18 -11.36
C LYS A 251 17.99 5.41 -11.30
N VAL A 252 16.86 5.28 -10.65
CA VAL A 252 15.88 6.40 -10.52
C VAL A 252 16.47 7.52 -9.66
N LEU A 253 17.25 7.19 -8.64
CA LEU A 253 17.94 8.17 -7.80
C LEU A 253 19.01 8.94 -8.58
N ASP A 254 19.80 8.26 -9.41
CA ASP A 254 20.81 8.91 -10.27
C ASP A 254 20.16 9.91 -11.23
N ASP A 255 19.10 9.49 -11.94
CA ASP A 255 18.32 10.37 -12.81
C ASP A 255 17.80 11.62 -12.05
N TYR A 256 17.35 11.43 -10.80
CA TYR A 256 16.86 12.52 -9.96
C TYR A 256 17.98 13.44 -9.47
N ILE A 257 19.14 12.90 -9.10
CA ILE A 257 20.34 13.67 -8.72
C ILE A 257 20.80 14.55 -9.90
N GLU A 258 20.85 14.02 -11.11
CA GLU A 258 21.18 14.79 -12.31
C GLU A 258 20.20 15.98 -12.49
N ASN A 259 18.90 15.74 -12.36
CA ASN A 259 17.90 16.80 -12.40
C ASN A 259 18.10 17.85 -11.29
N LEU A 260 18.44 17.44 -10.07
CA LEU A 260 18.74 18.37 -8.97
C LEU A 260 19.96 19.23 -9.24
N ILE A 261 21.00 18.68 -9.89
CA ILE A 261 22.20 19.43 -10.28
C ILE A 261 21.84 20.53 -11.30
N VAL A 262 20.98 20.21 -12.28
CA VAL A 262 20.50 21.19 -13.27
C VAL A 262 19.67 22.30 -12.60
N LEU A 263 18.76 21.95 -11.71
CA LEU A 263 17.96 22.91 -10.95
C LEU A 263 18.82 23.79 -10.05
N LYS A 264 19.81 23.20 -9.36
CA LYS A 264 20.78 23.94 -8.56
C LYS A 264 21.53 24.98 -9.42
N LYS A 265 21.99 24.59 -10.61
CA LYS A 265 22.67 25.49 -11.56
C LYS A 265 21.75 26.65 -11.96
N ALA A 266 20.49 26.36 -12.31
CA ALA A 266 19.51 27.38 -12.68
C ALA A 266 19.24 28.37 -11.54
N ILE A 267 19.21 27.90 -10.27
CA ILE A 267 19.10 28.76 -9.08
C ILE A 267 20.34 29.66 -8.94
N THR A 268 21.54 29.09 -9.07
CA THR A 268 22.81 29.83 -8.96
C THR A 268 22.89 30.93 -10.04
N GLU A 269 22.49 30.63 -11.27
CA GLU A 269 22.47 31.53 -12.41
C GLU A 269 21.26 32.45 -12.41
N LYS A 270 20.36 32.34 -11.44
CA LYS A 270 19.09 33.13 -11.36
C LYS A 270 18.24 33.03 -12.62
N ASN A 271 18.26 31.86 -13.29
CA ASN A 271 17.52 31.57 -14.51
C ASN A 271 16.03 31.35 -14.22
N GLN A 272 15.31 32.47 -13.99
CA GLN A 272 13.90 32.45 -13.64
C GLN A 272 13.03 31.79 -14.73
N THR A 273 13.34 32.02 -16.00
CA THR A 273 12.57 31.50 -17.14
C THR A 273 12.63 29.95 -17.15
N TYR A 274 13.82 29.38 -16.96
CA TYR A 274 13.98 27.92 -16.90
C TYR A 274 13.21 27.32 -15.71
N LEU A 275 13.39 27.90 -14.52
CA LEU A 275 12.70 27.43 -13.29
C LEU A 275 11.17 27.52 -13.45
N PHE A 276 10.66 28.62 -14.01
CA PHE A 276 9.22 28.77 -14.27
C PHE A 276 8.68 27.67 -15.20
N ASN A 277 9.40 27.38 -16.29
CA ASN A 277 8.98 26.36 -17.24
C ASN A 277 8.96 24.96 -16.61
N VAL A 278 10.00 24.60 -15.85
CA VAL A 278 10.06 23.30 -15.16
C VAL A 278 8.90 23.17 -14.15
N PHE A 279 8.67 24.21 -13.34
CA PHE A 279 7.61 24.16 -12.31
C PHE A 279 6.20 24.18 -12.93
N SER A 280 5.99 24.91 -14.02
CA SER A 280 4.72 24.91 -14.76
C SER A 280 4.41 23.54 -15.36
N ASN A 281 5.41 22.88 -15.96
CA ASN A 281 5.24 21.54 -16.50
C ASN A 281 4.95 20.51 -15.40
N ALA A 282 5.65 20.59 -14.27
CA ALA A 282 5.42 19.70 -13.12
C ALA A 282 4.01 19.92 -12.54
N ASN A 283 3.57 21.18 -12.41
CA ASN A 283 2.23 21.52 -11.94
C ASN A 283 1.15 20.93 -12.86
N ALA A 284 1.23 21.17 -14.17
CA ALA A 284 0.28 20.64 -15.14
C ALA A 284 0.23 19.11 -15.15
N THR A 285 1.40 18.46 -15.06
CA THR A 285 1.49 16.99 -15.00
C THR A 285 0.84 16.45 -13.74
N ARG A 286 1.09 17.07 -12.58
CA ARG A 286 0.46 16.69 -11.31
C ARG A 286 -1.06 16.85 -11.35
N ASP A 287 -1.55 17.97 -11.89
CA ASP A 287 -2.98 18.22 -12.00
C ASP A 287 -3.67 17.21 -12.92
N ASN A 288 -3.03 16.85 -14.02
CA ASN A 288 -3.52 15.78 -14.89
C ASN A 288 -3.55 14.42 -14.16
N PHE A 289 -2.49 14.06 -13.43
CA PHE A 289 -2.45 12.84 -12.63
C PHE A 289 -3.60 12.78 -11.61
N ILE A 290 -3.80 13.85 -10.84
CA ILE A 290 -4.88 13.91 -9.84
C ILE A 290 -6.25 13.79 -10.50
N ASN A 291 -6.47 14.48 -11.62
CA ASN A 291 -7.76 14.47 -12.30
C ASN A 291 -8.07 13.12 -12.98
N THR A 292 -7.03 12.40 -13.44
CA THR A 292 -7.20 11.15 -14.20
C THR A 292 -7.22 9.91 -13.30
N HIS A 293 -6.42 9.91 -12.22
CA HIS A 293 -6.19 8.70 -11.43
C HIS A 293 -6.70 8.78 -9.99
N TYR A 294 -6.89 9.99 -9.44
CA TYR A 294 -7.29 10.17 -8.05
C TYR A 294 -8.74 10.64 -7.88
N LYS A 295 -9.22 11.55 -8.74
CA LYS A 295 -10.58 12.11 -8.66
C LYS A 295 -11.72 11.24 -9.22
N PRO A 296 -11.52 10.26 -10.10
CA PRO A 296 -12.65 9.42 -10.58
C PRO A 296 -13.43 8.76 -9.45
N ILE A 297 -12.76 8.34 -8.37
CA ILE A 297 -13.41 7.70 -7.21
C ILE A 297 -14.34 8.67 -6.48
N ILE A 298 -13.93 9.95 -6.35
CA ILE A 298 -14.73 10.98 -5.66
C ILE A 298 -15.90 11.44 -6.55
N LYS A 299 -15.70 11.50 -7.86
CA LYS A 299 -16.72 11.98 -8.81
C LYS A 299 -17.89 11.00 -8.96
N ASP A 300 -17.60 9.71 -9.02
CA ASP A 300 -18.63 8.66 -9.09
C ASP A 300 -19.46 8.55 -7.81
N GLU A 301 -18.87 8.78 -6.63
CA GLU A 301 -19.63 8.83 -5.37
C GLU A 301 -20.50 10.10 -5.28
N LEU A 302 -20.00 11.26 -5.74
CA LEU A 302 -20.76 12.50 -5.76
C LEU A 302 -21.85 12.50 -6.85
N GLU A 303 -21.64 11.84 -8.01
CA GLU A 303 -22.66 11.70 -9.04
C GLU A 303 -23.74 10.68 -8.67
N LYS A 304 -23.43 9.67 -7.85
CA LYS A 304 -24.42 8.76 -7.23
C LYS A 304 -25.22 9.41 -6.12
N MET A 305 -24.69 10.45 -5.51
CA MET A 305 -25.39 11.33 -4.58
C MET A 305 -25.96 12.54 -5.33
N ASN A 306 -26.93 12.31 -6.25
CA ASN A 306 -27.75 13.38 -6.80
C ASN A 306 -28.62 13.99 -5.68
N VAL A 307 -27.99 14.70 -4.75
CA VAL A 307 -28.70 15.48 -3.74
C VAL A 307 -28.82 16.91 -4.26
N THR A 308 -29.94 17.21 -4.85
CA THR A 308 -30.33 18.58 -5.17
C THR A 308 -30.79 19.24 -3.87
N PHE A 309 -30.05 20.21 -3.38
CA PHE A 309 -30.49 21.07 -2.29
C PHE A 309 -31.27 22.24 -2.85
N GLU A 310 -32.61 22.23 -2.71
CA GLU A 310 -33.41 23.43 -2.87
C GLU A 310 -33.39 24.19 -1.55
N VAL A 311 -32.78 25.39 -1.57
CA VAL A 311 -32.76 26.30 -0.41
C VAL A 311 -33.82 27.34 -0.63
N GLU A 312 -34.94 27.22 0.10
CA GLU A 312 -35.93 28.29 0.13
C GLU A 312 -35.47 29.46 1.02
N PRO A 313 -35.62 30.71 0.56
CA PRO A 313 -35.23 31.87 1.35
C PRO A 313 -36.03 31.97 2.65
N GLY A 314 -35.34 32.10 3.80
CA GLY A 314 -35.98 32.44 5.08
C GLY A 314 -36.05 31.36 6.15
N GLY A 315 -35.40 30.20 5.94
CA GLY A 315 -35.31 29.13 6.95
C GLY A 315 -34.25 29.37 8.03
N LYS A 316 -34.56 29.05 9.30
CA LYS A 316 -33.54 28.95 10.37
C LYS A 316 -32.83 27.63 10.28
N ILE A 317 -31.51 27.62 10.03
CA ILE A 317 -30.70 26.43 10.08
C ILE A 317 -30.22 26.24 11.52
N SER A 318 -30.62 25.14 12.15
CA SER A 318 -30.10 24.72 13.46
C SER A 318 -29.64 23.26 13.38
N GLY A 319 -28.38 23.01 13.76
CA GLY A 319 -27.81 21.65 13.79
C GLY A 319 -26.28 21.67 13.83
N LYS A 320 -25.68 20.53 14.17
CA LYS A 320 -24.24 20.34 14.10
C LYS A 320 -23.91 19.54 12.85
N ILE A 321 -23.17 20.13 11.92
CA ILE A 321 -22.61 19.41 10.76
C ILE A 321 -21.12 19.19 11.01
N ARG A 322 -20.64 17.98 10.69
CA ARG A 322 -19.22 17.67 10.67
C ARG A 322 -18.79 17.74 9.20
N VAL A 323 -18.06 18.77 8.82
CA VAL A 323 -17.50 18.91 7.46
C VAL A 323 -16.08 18.38 7.43
N PRO A 324 -15.64 17.74 6.32
CA PRO A 324 -14.24 17.41 6.11
C PRO A 324 -13.40 18.68 6.17
N GLY A 325 -12.23 18.59 6.82
CA GLY A 325 -11.31 19.73 6.97
C GLY A 325 -10.62 20.07 5.65
N ASP A 326 -11.26 20.86 4.81
CA ASP A 326 -10.63 21.52 3.67
C ASP A 326 -10.33 22.98 3.99
N LYS A 327 -9.06 23.38 3.86
CA LYS A 327 -8.60 24.75 4.21
C LYS A 327 -9.31 25.81 3.38
N SER A 328 -9.52 25.57 2.09
CA SER A 328 -10.16 26.54 1.16
C SER A 328 -11.65 26.67 1.43
N ILE A 329 -12.33 25.57 1.76
CA ILE A 329 -13.76 25.57 2.12
C ILE A 329 -13.96 26.27 3.47
N SER A 330 -13.11 25.98 4.46
CA SER A 330 -13.18 26.62 5.77
C SER A 330 -12.97 28.12 5.73
N HIS A 331 -11.98 28.60 4.96
CA HIS A 331 -11.74 30.02 4.77
C HIS A 331 -12.91 30.74 4.08
N ARG A 332 -13.47 30.15 3.02
CA ARG A 332 -14.63 30.73 2.31
C ARG A 332 -15.87 30.76 3.21
N SER A 333 -16.11 29.72 3.99
CA SER A 333 -17.23 29.68 4.94
C SER A 333 -17.13 30.78 5.98
N ILE A 334 -15.94 31.05 6.54
CA ILE A 334 -15.72 32.14 7.50
C ILE A 334 -15.91 33.51 6.83
N ILE A 335 -15.40 33.72 5.62
CA ILE A 335 -15.55 34.96 4.87
C ILE A 335 -17.04 35.21 4.57
N PHE A 336 -17.77 34.23 4.07
CA PHE A 336 -19.19 34.38 3.78
C PHE A 336 -20.02 34.61 5.05
N ALA A 337 -19.70 33.91 6.13
CA ALA A 337 -20.39 34.12 7.42
C ALA A 337 -20.13 35.53 7.98
N SER A 338 -18.94 36.10 7.77
CA SER A 338 -18.61 37.47 8.22
C SER A 338 -19.22 38.58 7.36
N LEU A 339 -19.69 38.25 6.14
CA LEU A 339 -20.36 39.20 5.23
C LEU A 339 -21.89 39.07 5.31
N ALA A 340 -22.42 38.05 5.99
CA ALA A 340 -23.86 37.86 6.14
C ALA A 340 -24.40 38.80 7.22
N GLU A 341 -25.50 39.51 6.92
CA GLU A 341 -26.23 40.28 7.91
C GLU A 341 -27.09 39.35 8.76
N GLY A 342 -26.79 39.24 10.06
CA GLY A 342 -27.50 38.43 11.06
C GLY A 342 -26.54 37.72 12.00
N VAL A 343 -26.97 37.51 13.24
CA VAL A 343 -26.23 36.78 14.28
C VAL A 343 -26.57 35.29 14.23
#